data_6b12a7ccb10ae9818adf6d2ab1528728
#
_entry.id   6b12a7ccb10ae9818adf6d2ab1528728
#
_cell.length_a   1.000
_cell.length_b   1.000
_cell.length_c   1.000
_cell.angle_alpha   90.00
_cell.angle_beta   90.00
_cell.angle_gamma   90.00
#
_symmetry.space_group_name_H-M   'P 1'
#
loop_
_entity.id
_entity.type
_entity.pdbx_description
1 polymer ?
#
loop_
_entity_poly.entity_id
_entity_poly.type
_entity_poly.pdbx_seq_one_letter_code
_entity_poly.pdbx_strand_id
1 'polypeptide(L)'
;LERTRSLAHQYYSCYPFLSQICALWLNHFTLAEDPEKRREVLSDICDLCEHIKKHCKNISIYNDMTPIQSVAFLQLGRTQDVIDLLEDSCNPVKLSADSHKSLLLSQAYLLSGNIEKADSILQISMYDNILSLLGNAANYLAIHVNDLTVCEQTIARIGKLIEAYHLPGLHPNNTASFEYQAAICYLAHNKKEEALTHAANFVTCLSTLFTDWQILLHGDDYFTKIEPWFAMLDNGAAAPRSKSLVLQDIAKSFDYPAFTVLQGDPAFEKLKRKLKELTQ
;
A
#
# COMPACT_ATOMS: atom_id res chain seq x y z
N LEU A 1 13.59 -17.38 8.82
CA LEU A 1 12.97 -18.18 7.74
C LEU A 1 12.85 -19.65 8.13
N GLU A 2 13.92 -20.38 8.41
CA GLU A 2 13.88 -21.83 8.74
C GLU A 2 12.96 -22.14 9.91
N ARG A 3 13.05 -21.34 11.01
CA ARG A 3 12.15 -21.51 12.15
C ARG A 3 10.67 -21.32 11.79
N THR A 4 10.34 -20.33 10.96
CA THR A 4 8.96 -20.10 10.55
C THR A 4 8.46 -21.15 9.56
N ARG A 5 9.31 -21.70 8.69
CA ARG A 5 9.00 -22.88 7.87
C ARG A 5 8.68 -24.11 8.73
N SER A 6 9.51 -24.40 9.74
CA SER A 6 9.28 -25.50 10.67
C SER A 6 7.93 -25.35 11.41
N LEU A 7 7.62 -24.11 11.86
CA LEU A 7 6.32 -23.80 12.51
C LEU A 7 5.15 -23.95 11.53
N ALA A 8 5.27 -23.51 10.28
CA ALA A 8 4.24 -23.69 9.27
C ALA A 8 3.94 -25.18 9.02
N HIS A 9 4.96 -26.03 8.98
CA HIS A 9 4.78 -27.50 8.88
C HIS A 9 4.14 -28.08 10.13
N GLN A 10 4.55 -27.66 11.32
CA GLN A 10 3.99 -28.12 12.58
C GLN A 10 2.51 -27.79 12.73
N TYR A 11 2.10 -26.60 12.29
CA TYR A 11 0.74 -26.07 12.41
C TYR A 11 0.00 -26.03 11.06
N TYR A 12 0.26 -27.00 10.17
CA TYR A 12 -0.20 -27.00 8.78
C TYR A 12 -1.74 -26.98 8.60
N SER A 13 -2.50 -27.27 9.64
CA SER A 13 -3.98 -27.18 9.66
C SER A 13 -4.50 -25.96 10.42
N CYS A 14 -3.64 -25.08 10.93
CA CYS A 14 -4.03 -23.86 11.63
C CYS A 14 -4.04 -22.70 10.65
N TYR A 15 -5.10 -22.54 9.87
CA TYR A 15 -5.19 -21.56 8.79
C TYR A 15 -5.02 -20.10 9.24
N PRO A 16 -5.55 -19.65 10.41
CA PRO A 16 -5.26 -18.29 10.90
C PRO A 16 -3.77 -18.05 11.14
N PHE A 17 -3.05 -19.05 11.64
CA PHE A 17 -1.61 -18.97 11.84
C PHE A 17 -0.86 -18.97 10.51
N LEU A 18 -1.23 -19.84 9.57
CA LEU A 18 -0.59 -19.90 8.24
C LEU A 18 -0.80 -18.61 7.45
N SER A 19 -1.96 -17.98 7.55
CA SER A 19 -2.22 -16.69 6.87
C SER A 19 -1.29 -15.59 7.39
N GLN A 20 -1.03 -15.55 8.69
CA GLN A 20 -0.05 -14.62 9.28
C GLN A 20 1.39 -14.95 8.86
N ILE A 21 1.74 -16.22 8.70
CA ILE A 21 3.03 -16.63 8.16
C ILE A 21 3.19 -16.14 6.70
N CYS A 22 2.17 -16.29 5.86
CA CYS A 22 2.21 -15.76 4.49
C CYS A 22 2.42 -14.24 4.47
N ALA A 23 1.69 -13.49 5.30
CA ALA A 23 1.85 -12.05 5.43
C ALA A 23 3.24 -11.67 5.95
N LEU A 24 3.74 -12.36 6.97
CA LEU A 24 5.09 -12.16 7.52
C LEU A 24 6.17 -12.39 6.44
N TRP A 25 6.10 -13.49 5.72
CA TRP A 25 7.07 -13.81 4.67
C TRP A 25 7.01 -12.79 3.53
N LEU A 26 5.81 -12.40 3.10
CA LEU A 26 5.65 -11.40 2.04
C LEU A 26 6.24 -10.03 2.42
N ASN A 27 6.13 -9.64 3.68
CA ASN A 27 6.68 -8.37 4.14
C ASN A 27 8.19 -8.39 4.38
N HIS A 28 8.80 -9.59 4.50
CA HIS A 28 10.20 -9.73 4.92
C HIS A 28 11.06 -10.62 4.00
N PHE A 29 10.55 -11.10 2.85
CA PHE A 29 11.33 -11.95 1.92
C PHE A 29 12.61 -11.27 1.43
N THR A 30 12.63 -9.94 1.34
CA THR A 30 13.79 -9.16 0.92
C THR A 30 14.95 -9.21 1.91
N LEU A 31 14.74 -9.68 3.16
CA LEU A 31 15.81 -9.92 4.14
C LEU A 31 16.72 -11.09 3.72
N ALA A 32 16.27 -11.99 2.86
CA ALA A 32 17.15 -12.98 2.26
C ALA A 32 18.10 -12.28 1.28
N GLU A 33 19.40 -12.38 1.51
CA GLU A 33 20.42 -11.77 0.64
C GLU A 33 20.47 -12.44 -0.73
N ASP A 34 20.31 -13.77 -0.75
CA ASP A 34 20.35 -14.60 -1.94
C ASP A 34 19.05 -14.49 -2.75
N PRO A 35 19.10 -14.09 -4.04
CA PRO A 35 17.94 -14.01 -4.92
C PRO A 35 17.17 -15.33 -5.05
N GLU A 36 17.86 -16.48 -5.06
CA GLU A 36 17.19 -17.79 -5.13
C GLU A 36 16.39 -18.08 -3.87
N LYS A 37 16.93 -17.75 -2.69
CA LYS A 37 16.19 -17.87 -1.42
C LYS A 37 14.96 -16.94 -1.37
N ARG A 38 15.03 -15.76 -1.98
CA ARG A 38 13.85 -14.88 -2.13
C ARG A 38 12.75 -15.54 -2.95
N ARG A 39 13.14 -16.14 -4.08
CA ARG A 39 12.23 -16.88 -4.97
C ARG A 39 11.60 -18.08 -4.26
N GLU A 40 12.38 -18.85 -3.50
CA GLU A 40 11.87 -19.95 -2.70
C GLU A 40 10.81 -19.49 -1.70
N VAL A 41 11.05 -18.39 -0.96
CA VAL A 41 10.09 -17.85 0.00
C VAL A 41 8.79 -17.42 -0.69
N LEU A 42 8.90 -16.75 -1.83
CA LEU A 42 7.73 -16.32 -2.61
C LEU A 42 6.95 -17.53 -3.16
N SER A 43 7.63 -18.60 -3.56
CA SER A 43 7.00 -19.86 -3.96
C SER A 43 6.28 -20.51 -2.78
N ASP A 44 6.93 -20.61 -1.62
CA ASP A 44 6.32 -21.14 -0.40
C ASP A 44 5.04 -20.36 -0.01
N ILE A 45 5.03 -19.03 -0.19
CA ILE A 45 3.84 -18.21 0.02
C ILE A 45 2.72 -18.64 -0.92
N CYS A 46 3.00 -18.81 -2.20
CA CYS A 46 2.00 -19.23 -3.19
C CYS A 46 1.40 -20.58 -2.82
N ASP A 47 2.23 -21.56 -2.46
CA ASP A 47 1.81 -22.90 -2.10
C ASP A 47 0.94 -22.92 -0.81
N LEU A 48 1.34 -22.13 0.20
CA LEU A 48 0.54 -21.98 1.42
C LEU A 48 -0.79 -21.27 1.16
N CYS A 49 -0.80 -20.24 0.33
CA CYS A 49 -2.06 -19.56 -0.04
C CYS A 49 -3.02 -20.51 -0.75
N GLU A 50 -2.53 -21.35 -1.67
CA GLU A 50 -3.35 -22.37 -2.34
C GLU A 50 -3.85 -23.41 -1.35
N HIS A 51 -2.99 -23.90 -0.44
CA HIS A 51 -3.40 -24.83 0.61
C HIS A 51 -4.51 -24.25 1.48
N ILE A 52 -4.34 -23.01 1.95
CA ILE A 52 -5.34 -22.33 2.79
C ILE A 52 -6.66 -22.18 2.00
N LYS A 53 -6.61 -21.67 0.78
CA LYS A 53 -7.81 -21.47 -0.05
C LYS A 53 -8.56 -22.78 -0.33
N LYS A 54 -7.84 -23.88 -0.47
CA LYS A 54 -8.44 -25.20 -0.74
C LYS A 54 -9.11 -25.82 0.48
N HIS A 55 -8.60 -25.58 1.68
CA HIS A 55 -9.00 -26.32 2.87
C HIS A 55 -9.67 -25.49 3.96
N CYS A 56 -9.43 -24.16 3.99
CA CYS A 56 -10.04 -23.27 4.97
C CYS A 56 -11.48 -22.93 4.61
N LYS A 57 -12.39 -23.15 5.58
CA LYS A 57 -13.79 -22.79 5.43
C LYS A 57 -14.13 -21.35 5.83
N ASN A 58 -13.16 -20.64 6.45
CA ASN A 58 -13.35 -19.25 6.84
C ASN A 58 -13.16 -18.36 5.62
N ILE A 59 -14.25 -17.75 5.17
CA ILE A 59 -14.28 -16.91 3.96
C ILE A 59 -13.40 -15.65 4.10
N SER A 60 -13.23 -15.10 5.30
CA SER A 60 -12.37 -13.96 5.54
C SER A 60 -10.91 -14.33 5.25
N ILE A 61 -10.43 -15.42 5.85
CA ILE A 61 -9.06 -15.91 5.62
C ILE A 61 -8.83 -16.24 4.15
N TYR A 62 -9.82 -16.88 3.49
CA TYR A 62 -9.77 -17.16 2.06
C TYR A 62 -9.58 -15.87 1.23
N ASN A 63 -10.35 -14.83 1.53
CA ASN A 63 -10.28 -13.55 0.82
C ASN A 63 -8.93 -12.85 1.05
N ASP A 64 -8.36 -12.96 2.25
CA ASP A 64 -7.05 -12.36 2.57
C ASP A 64 -5.89 -13.02 1.81
N MET A 65 -6.02 -14.31 1.44
CA MET A 65 -4.97 -15.02 0.71
C MET A 65 -4.84 -14.58 -0.75
N THR A 66 -5.91 -14.13 -1.37
CA THR A 66 -5.91 -13.74 -2.79
C THR A 66 -4.96 -12.56 -3.07
N PRO A 67 -5.02 -11.42 -2.36
CA PRO A 67 -4.06 -10.33 -2.58
C PRO A 67 -2.62 -10.73 -2.20
N ILE A 68 -2.41 -11.52 -1.13
CA ILE A 68 -1.07 -11.99 -0.74
C ILE A 68 -0.45 -12.84 -1.85
N GLN A 69 -1.21 -13.80 -2.39
CA GLN A 69 -0.77 -14.65 -3.49
C GLN A 69 -0.49 -13.84 -4.76
N SER A 70 -1.36 -12.87 -5.08
CA SER A 70 -1.18 -12.01 -6.25
C SER A 70 0.11 -11.21 -6.18
N VAL A 71 0.43 -10.63 -5.02
CA VAL A 71 1.70 -9.90 -4.84
C VAL A 71 2.90 -10.85 -4.96
N ALA A 72 2.82 -12.06 -4.39
CA ALA A 72 3.90 -13.06 -4.53
C ALA A 72 4.11 -13.46 -6.00
N PHE A 73 3.04 -13.68 -6.77
CA PHE A 73 3.12 -13.96 -8.21
C PHE A 73 3.78 -12.79 -8.97
N LEU A 74 3.40 -11.53 -8.69
CA LEU A 74 4.01 -10.36 -9.33
C LEU A 74 5.51 -10.29 -9.04
N GLN A 75 5.93 -10.53 -7.79
CA GLN A 75 7.34 -10.53 -7.41
C GLN A 75 8.14 -11.67 -8.07
N LEU A 76 7.48 -12.79 -8.40
CA LEU A 76 8.03 -13.90 -9.16
C LEU A 76 8.04 -13.66 -10.69
N GLY A 77 7.43 -12.57 -11.16
CA GLY A 77 7.24 -12.31 -12.60
C GLY A 77 6.13 -13.17 -13.24
N ARG A 78 5.29 -13.82 -12.44
CA ARG A 78 4.20 -14.71 -12.87
C ARG A 78 2.93 -13.88 -13.13
N THR A 79 2.99 -12.98 -14.10
CA THR A 79 1.90 -12.01 -14.40
C THR A 79 0.63 -12.69 -14.89
N GLN A 80 0.74 -13.78 -15.67
CA GLN A 80 -0.44 -14.50 -16.16
C GLN A 80 -1.23 -15.13 -15.01
N ASP A 81 -0.55 -15.70 -14.00
CA ASP A 81 -1.22 -16.26 -12.83
C ASP A 81 -2.02 -15.21 -12.04
N VAL A 82 -1.56 -13.95 -12.03
CA VAL A 82 -2.32 -12.85 -11.41
C VAL A 82 -3.56 -12.50 -12.23
N ILE A 83 -3.45 -12.46 -13.56
CA ILE A 83 -4.57 -12.21 -14.45
C ILE A 83 -5.61 -13.30 -14.24
N ASP A 84 -5.22 -14.57 -14.35
CA ASP A 84 -6.11 -15.72 -14.18
C ASP A 84 -6.79 -15.75 -12.79
N LEU A 85 -6.09 -15.28 -11.76
CA LEU A 85 -6.61 -15.24 -10.39
C LEU A 85 -7.63 -14.11 -10.17
N LEU A 86 -7.44 -12.95 -10.79
CA LEU A 86 -8.18 -11.72 -10.46
C LEU A 86 -9.16 -11.27 -11.54
N GLU A 87 -8.97 -11.62 -12.82
CA GLU A 87 -9.72 -11.04 -13.94
C GLU A 87 -11.23 -11.22 -13.77
N ASP A 88 -11.69 -12.42 -13.39
CA ASP A 88 -13.12 -12.69 -13.19
C ASP A 88 -13.73 -11.89 -12.02
N SER A 89 -12.96 -11.67 -10.96
CA SER A 89 -13.42 -10.95 -9.77
C SER A 89 -13.37 -9.43 -9.95
N CYS A 90 -12.44 -8.94 -10.77
CA CYS A 90 -12.26 -7.51 -11.07
C CYS A 90 -12.98 -7.09 -12.36
N ASN A 91 -13.82 -7.95 -12.94
CA ASN A 91 -14.48 -7.69 -14.23
C ASN A 91 -15.37 -6.43 -14.14
N PRO A 92 -15.07 -5.37 -14.92
CA PRO A 92 -15.77 -4.09 -14.85
C PRO A 92 -17.23 -4.14 -15.35
N VAL A 93 -17.63 -5.24 -15.99
CA VAL A 93 -19.02 -5.45 -16.48
C VAL A 93 -20.00 -5.72 -15.33
N LYS A 94 -19.49 -6.13 -14.16
CA LYS A 94 -20.31 -6.33 -12.97
C LYS A 94 -19.96 -5.24 -11.94
N LEU A 95 -20.91 -4.36 -11.63
CA LEU A 95 -20.80 -3.52 -10.43
C LEU A 95 -20.57 -4.46 -9.24
N SER A 96 -19.40 -4.34 -8.61
CA SER A 96 -19.07 -5.17 -7.46
C SER A 96 -20.09 -4.94 -6.34
N ALA A 97 -20.79 -6.00 -5.97
CA ALA A 97 -21.69 -5.96 -4.80
C ALA A 97 -20.91 -5.65 -3.50
N ASP A 98 -19.60 -5.85 -3.50
CA ASP A 98 -18.74 -5.62 -2.34
C ASP A 98 -18.65 -4.14 -1.99
N SER A 99 -18.64 -3.24 -2.96
CA SER A 99 -18.63 -1.79 -2.73
C SER A 99 -19.88 -1.28 -1.99
N HIS A 100 -20.97 -2.04 -1.96
CA HIS A 100 -22.20 -1.67 -1.28
C HIS A 100 -22.40 -2.34 0.08
N LYS A 101 -21.56 -3.30 0.45
CA LYS A 101 -21.71 -4.05 1.72
C LYS A 101 -21.65 -3.13 2.94
N SER A 102 -20.68 -2.23 2.99
CA SER A 102 -20.52 -1.27 4.08
C SER A 102 -21.72 -0.33 4.18
N LEU A 103 -22.22 0.15 3.03
CA LEU A 103 -23.41 1.00 2.96
C LEU A 103 -24.65 0.26 3.47
N LEU A 104 -24.94 -0.95 3.01
CA LEU A 104 -26.09 -1.74 3.43
C LEU A 104 -26.01 -2.10 4.91
N LEU A 105 -24.84 -2.47 5.40
CA LEU A 105 -24.64 -2.80 6.81
C LEU A 105 -24.81 -1.57 7.71
N SER A 106 -24.30 -0.41 7.30
CA SER A 106 -24.48 0.83 8.04
C SER A 106 -25.97 1.23 8.10
N GLN A 107 -26.71 1.09 7.01
CA GLN A 107 -28.15 1.32 6.99
C GLN A 107 -28.90 0.37 7.94
N ALA A 108 -28.54 -0.92 7.96
CA ALA A 108 -29.13 -1.88 8.89
C ALA A 108 -28.88 -1.51 10.36
N TYR A 109 -27.66 -1.06 10.69
CA TYR A 109 -27.36 -0.58 12.04
C TYR A 109 -28.10 0.71 12.38
N LEU A 110 -28.21 1.64 11.44
CA LEU A 110 -28.99 2.88 11.63
C LEU A 110 -30.47 2.54 11.93
N LEU A 111 -31.09 1.67 11.14
CA LEU A 111 -32.48 1.24 11.33
C LEU A 111 -32.69 0.49 12.64
N SER A 112 -31.68 -0.22 13.13
CA SER A 112 -31.70 -0.91 14.44
C SER A 112 -31.39 0.03 15.62
N GLY A 113 -31.17 1.32 15.39
CA GLY A 113 -30.84 2.32 16.42
C GLY A 113 -29.38 2.31 16.88
N ASN A 114 -28.51 1.56 16.21
CA ASN A 114 -27.08 1.48 16.56
C ASN A 114 -26.27 2.47 15.71
N ILE A 115 -26.44 3.76 15.99
CA ILE A 115 -25.81 4.87 15.24
C ILE A 115 -24.28 4.78 15.30
N GLU A 116 -23.71 4.40 16.43
CA GLU A 116 -22.27 4.35 16.62
C GLU A 116 -21.59 3.30 15.71
N LYS A 117 -22.20 2.12 15.58
CA LYS A 117 -21.70 1.10 14.65
C LYS A 117 -21.87 1.53 13.20
N ALA A 118 -22.99 2.18 12.86
CA ALA A 118 -23.22 2.70 11.52
C ALA A 118 -22.15 3.73 11.14
N ASP A 119 -21.87 4.68 12.03
CA ASP A 119 -20.82 5.70 11.86
C ASP A 119 -19.42 5.08 11.69
N SER A 120 -19.05 4.14 12.57
CA SER A 120 -17.76 3.45 12.49
C SER A 120 -17.56 2.77 11.13
N ILE A 121 -18.55 2.01 10.64
CA ILE A 121 -18.48 1.33 9.35
C ILE A 121 -18.31 2.32 8.19
N LEU A 122 -19.04 3.44 8.22
CA LEU A 122 -18.94 4.43 7.15
C LEU A 122 -17.61 5.17 7.17
N GLN A 123 -17.10 5.56 8.32
CA GLN A 123 -15.78 6.21 8.43
C GLN A 123 -14.66 5.30 7.94
N ILE A 124 -14.64 4.03 8.36
CA ILE A 124 -13.65 3.04 7.90
C ILE A 124 -13.75 2.85 6.38
N SER A 125 -14.97 2.70 5.86
CA SER A 125 -15.19 2.52 4.42
C SER A 125 -14.77 3.75 3.60
N MET A 126 -15.05 4.97 4.06
CA MET A 126 -14.61 6.20 3.40
C MET A 126 -13.08 6.30 3.40
N TYR A 127 -12.45 6.03 4.53
CA TYR A 127 -11.00 6.04 4.67
C TYR A 127 -10.33 5.05 3.69
N ASP A 128 -10.77 3.81 3.67
CA ASP A 128 -10.26 2.77 2.78
C ASP A 128 -10.45 3.12 1.30
N ASN A 129 -11.62 3.66 0.92
CA ASN A 129 -11.88 4.09 -0.45
C ASN A 129 -10.98 5.26 -0.90
N ILE A 130 -10.66 6.20 0.00
CA ILE A 130 -9.72 7.29 -0.29
C ILE A 130 -8.32 6.73 -0.53
N LEU A 131 -7.85 5.83 0.32
CA LEU A 131 -6.54 5.20 0.16
C LEU A 131 -6.47 4.37 -1.13
N SER A 132 -7.52 3.63 -1.44
CA SER A 132 -7.64 2.86 -2.68
C SER A 132 -7.60 3.76 -3.92
N LEU A 133 -8.33 4.88 -3.89
CA LEU A 133 -8.32 5.86 -4.97
C LEU A 133 -6.93 6.47 -5.17
N LEU A 134 -6.25 6.81 -4.09
CA LEU A 134 -4.89 7.39 -4.13
C LEU A 134 -3.88 6.39 -4.71
N GLY A 135 -3.92 5.11 -4.28
CA GLY A 135 -3.08 4.05 -4.82
C GLY A 135 -3.35 3.77 -6.30
N ASN A 136 -4.63 3.71 -6.68
CA ASN A 136 -5.03 3.56 -8.08
C ASN A 136 -4.55 4.73 -8.94
N ALA A 137 -4.63 5.96 -8.44
CA ALA A 137 -4.17 7.14 -9.15
C ALA A 137 -2.65 7.15 -9.36
N ALA A 138 -1.85 6.69 -8.39
CA ALA A 138 -0.41 6.55 -8.56
C ALA A 138 -0.08 5.53 -9.69
N ASN A 139 -0.75 4.37 -9.70
CA ASN A 139 -0.60 3.40 -10.77
C ASN A 139 -1.09 3.93 -12.14
N TYR A 140 -2.18 4.70 -12.14
CA TYR A 140 -2.72 5.32 -13.35
C TYR A 140 -1.73 6.32 -13.96
N LEU A 141 -1.06 7.12 -13.14
CA LEU A 141 0.03 7.99 -13.57
C LEU A 141 1.20 7.20 -14.18
N ALA A 142 1.56 6.05 -13.59
CA ALA A 142 2.63 5.21 -14.13
C ALA A 142 2.29 4.67 -15.54
N ILE A 143 1.04 4.26 -15.76
CA ILE A 143 0.56 3.78 -17.07
C ILE A 143 0.57 4.92 -18.10
N HIS A 144 0.18 6.12 -17.70
CA HIS A 144 0.03 7.28 -18.57
C HIS A 144 1.21 8.25 -18.53
N VAL A 145 2.38 7.81 -18.08
CA VAL A 145 3.57 8.65 -17.89
C VAL A 145 3.97 9.47 -19.13
N ASN A 146 3.63 8.99 -20.34
CA ASN A 146 3.91 9.67 -21.61
C ASN A 146 2.76 10.59 -22.09
N ASP A 147 1.66 10.68 -21.37
CA ASP A 147 0.53 11.58 -21.69
C ASP A 147 0.41 12.68 -20.63
N LEU A 148 1.03 13.82 -20.93
CA LEU A 148 1.05 14.98 -20.02
C LEU A 148 -0.36 15.45 -19.64
N THR A 149 -1.28 15.45 -20.57
CA THR A 149 -2.66 15.92 -20.33
C THR A 149 -3.38 15.05 -19.29
N VAL A 150 -3.27 13.74 -19.43
CA VAL A 150 -3.83 12.79 -18.47
C VAL A 150 -3.13 12.92 -17.12
N CYS A 151 -1.80 13.05 -17.11
CA CYS A 151 -1.03 13.24 -15.88
C CYS A 151 -1.47 14.50 -15.13
N GLU A 152 -1.50 15.66 -15.78
CA GLU A 152 -1.89 16.93 -15.15
C GLU A 152 -3.33 16.91 -14.61
N GLN A 153 -4.27 16.34 -15.38
CA GLN A 153 -5.65 16.20 -14.93
C GLN A 153 -5.77 15.30 -13.70
N THR A 154 -5.02 14.20 -13.67
CA THR A 154 -5.02 13.26 -12.53
C THR A 154 -4.39 13.93 -11.30
N ILE A 155 -3.22 14.54 -11.47
CA ILE A 155 -2.50 15.24 -10.39
C ILE A 155 -3.36 16.36 -9.80
N ALA A 156 -4.01 17.17 -10.64
CA ALA A 156 -4.85 18.27 -10.17
C ALA A 156 -6.08 17.79 -9.37
N ARG A 157 -6.71 16.68 -9.76
CA ARG A 157 -7.89 16.14 -9.06
C ARG A 157 -7.49 15.47 -7.74
N ILE A 158 -6.47 14.65 -7.78
CA ILE A 158 -5.98 13.93 -6.59
C ILE A 158 -5.33 14.92 -5.61
N GLY A 159 -4.63 15.95 -6.10
CA GLY A 159 -4.08 17.02 -5.25
C GLY A 159 -5.16 17.69 -4.39
N LYS A 160 -6.34 17.99 -4.98
CA LYS A 160 -7.49 18.54 -4.22
C LYS A 160 -8.01 17.56 -3.16
N LEU A 161 -8.01 16.27 -3.46
CA LEU A 161 -8.41 15.24 -2.50
C LEU A 161 -7.39 15.12 -1.36
N ILE A 162 -6.09 15.14 -1.68
CA ILE A 162 -5.01 15.14 -0.71
C ILE A 162 -5.13 16.32 0.25
N GLU A 163 -5.40 17.51 -0.28
CA GLU A 163 -5.61 18.74 0.51
C GLU A 163 -6.88 18.64 1.39
N ALA A 164 -8.01 18.25 0.79
CA ALA A 164 -9.31 18.19 1.47
C ALA A 164 -9.35 17.25 2.66
N TYR A 165 -8.60 16.13 2.58
CA TYR A 165 -8.54 15.10 3.63
C TYR A 165 -7.23 15.13 4.43
N HIS A 166 -6.39 16.14 4.27
CA HIS A 166 -5.10 16.26 4.98
C HIS A 166 -4.24 14.98 4.94
N LEU A 167 -4.23 14.29 3.79
CA LEU A 167 -3.62 12.96 3.64
C LEU A 167 -2.12 12.88 3.99
N PRO A 168 -1.28 13.92 3.84
CA PRO A 168 0.11 13.88 4.30
C PRO A 168 0.27 13.60 5.80
N GLY A 169 -0.72 14.03 6.63
CA GLY A 169 -0.77 13.68 8.04
C GLY A 169 -1.44 12.34 8.28
N LEU A 170 -2.59 12.12 7.65
CA LEU A 170 -3.43 10.95 7.88
C LEU A 170 -2.83 9.63 7.35
N HIS A 171 -2.24 9.67 6.14
CA HIS A 171 -1.59 8.49 5.53
C HIS A 171 -0.38 8.90 4.66
N PRO A 172 0.73 9.31 5.28
CA PRO A 172 1.88 9.87 4.57
C PRO A 172 2.52 8.90 3.56
N ASN A 173 2.48 7.58 3.80
CA ASN A 173 3.06 6.59 2.90
C ASN A 173 2.38 6.55 1.52
N ASN A 174 1.03 6.48 1.47
CA ASN A 174 0.31 6.48 0.20
C ASN A 174 0.43 7.82 -0.52
N THR A 175 0.41 8.92 0.24
CA THR A 175 0.62 10.26 -0.30
C THR A 175 2.01 10.40 -0.90
N ALA A 176 3.06 9.92 -0.22
CA ALA A 176 4.42 9.90 -0.74
C ALA A 176 4.52 9.11 -2.05
N SER A 177 3.87 7.94 -2.13
CA SER A 177 3.87 7.12 -3.36
C SER A 177 3.26 7.87 -4.54
N PHE A 178 2.16 8.59 -4.33
CA PHE A 178 1.52 9.41 -5.35
C PHE A 178 2.40 10.59 -5.77
N GLU A 179 2.97 11.33 -4.82
CA GLU A 179 3.84 12.47 -5.08
C GLU A 179 5.10 12.06 -5.84
N TYR A 180 5.67 10.92 -5.50
CA TYR A 180 6.81 10.34 -6.21
C TYR A 180 6.48 10.05 -7.67
N GLN A 181 5.33 9.41 -7.93
CA GLN A 181 4.90 9.10 -9.29
C GLN A 181 4.55 10.37 -10.09
N ALA A 182 3.96 11.38 -9.45
CA ALA A 182 3.70 12.68 -10.06
C ALA A 182 5.00 13.37 -10.49
N ALA A 183 6.05 13.33 -9.65
CA ALA A 183 7.37 13.84 -10.01
C ALA A 183 7.93 13.15 -11.25
N ILE A 184 7.83 11.81 -11.33
CA ILE A 184 8.28 11.04 -12.50
C ILE A 184 7.52 11.45 -13.77
N CYS A 185 6.20 11.64 -13.70
CA CYS A 185 5.42 12.12 -14.84
C CYS A 185 5.92 13.47 -15.37
N TYR A 186 6.15 14.43 -14.49
CA TYR A 186 6.66 15.74 -14.90
C TYR A 186 8.08 15.66 -15.47
N LEU A 187 8.95 14.80 -14.92
CA LEU A 187 10.30 14.57 -15.46
C LEU A 187 10.26 13.99 -16.87
N ALA A 188 9.34 13.06 -17.15
CA ALA A 188 9.18 12.49 -18.48
C ALA A 188 8.82 13.56 -19.54
N HIS A 189 8.26 14.70 -19.12
CA HIS A 189 7.89 15.82 -19.97
C HIS A 189 8.79 17.06 -19.82
N ASN A 190 9.97 16.92 -19.21
CA ASN A 190 10.95 17.99 -18.97
C ASN A 190 10.42 19.18 -18.13
N LYS A 191 9.36 18.97 -17.35
CA LYS A 191 8.76 19.95 -16.43
C LYS A 191 9.46 19.88 -15.06
N LYS A 192 10.66 20.46 -14.99
CA LYS A 192 11.55 20.32 -13.83
C LYS A 192 11.03 20.99 -12.57
N GLU A 193 10.40 22.16 -12.68
CA GLU A 193 9.89 22.91 -11.52
C GLU A 193 8.74 22.18 -10.83
N GLU A 194 7.79 21.68 -11.63
CA GLU A 194 6.68 20.89 -11.15
C GLU A 194 7.17 19.57 -10.54
N ALA A 195 8.14 18.91 -11.19
CA ALA A 195 8.75 17.69 -10.67
C ALA A 195 9.46 17.92 -9.33
N LEU A 196 10.20 19.03 -9.16
CA LEU A 196 10.84 19.40 -7.91
C LEU A 196 9.82 19.66 -6.80
N THR A 197 8.67 20.26 -7.13
CA THR A 197 7.58 20.48 -6.17
C THR A 197 7.06 19.15 -5.63
N HIS A 198 6.74 18.21 -6.52
CA HIS A 198 6.27 16.89 -6.10
C HIS A 198 7.35 16.05 -5.41
N ALA A 199 8.61 16.15 -5.82
CA ALA A 199 9.73 15.53 -5.10
C ALA A 199 9.91 16.10 -3.69
N ALA A 200 9.65 17.41 -3.49
CA ALA A 200 9.68 18.04 -2.17
C ALA A 200 8.52 17.56 -1.29
N ASN A 201 7.32 17.40 -1.85
CA ASN A 201 6.16 16.85 -1.17
C ASN A 201 6.43 15.40 -0.75
N PHE A 202 6.99 14.59 -1.63
CA PHE A 202 7.43 13.22 -1.32
C PHE A 202 8.35 13.19 -0.10
N VAL A 203 9.42 13.98 -0.08
CA VAL A 203 10.35 14.04 1.06
C VAL A 203 9.66 14.56 2.33
N THR A 204 8.69 15.48 2.20
CA THR A 204 7.92 15.98 3.33
C THR A 204 7.03 14.90 3.95
N CYS A 205 6.31 14.13 3.13
CA CYS A 205 5.52 12.98 3.59
C CYS A 205 6.39 11.94 4.31
N LEU A 206 7.58 11.66 3.78
CA LEU A 206 8.52 10.75 4.44
C LEU A 206 9.03 11.32 5.75
N SER A 207 9.26 12.63 5.85
CA SER A 207 9.66 13.27 7.11
C SER A 207 8.57 13.10 8.18
N THR A 208 7.30 13.24 7.81
CA THR A 208 6.16 13.00 8.71
C THR A 208 6.12 11.54 9.15
N LEU A 209 6.30 10.60 8.21
CA LEU A 209 6.28 9.16 8.46
C LEU A 209 7.36 8.72 9.48
N PHE A 210 8.50 9.40 9.53
CA PHE A 210 9.65 9.03 10.37
C PHE A 210 9.88 9.94 11.58
N THR A 211 8.99 10.89 11.85
CA THR A 211 9.10 11.80 13.00
C THR A 211 9.05 11.04 14.31
N ASP A 212 8.17 10.05 14.41
CA ASP A 212 8.09 9.11 15.54
C ASP A 212 8.61 7.73 15.12
N TRP A 213 9.38 7.10 16.02
CA TRP A 213 9.96 5.76 15.78
C TRP A 213 8.94 4.67 15.50
N GLN A 214 7.69 4.91 15.87
CA GLN A 214 6.56 4.06 15.53
C GLN A 214 5.77 4.74 14.44
N ILE A 215 5.82 4.18 13.22
CA ILE A 215 4.90 4.55 12.15
C ILE A 215 3.53 4.02 12.59
N LEU A 216 2.78 4.84 13.30
CA LEU A 216 1.43 4.51 13.71
C LEU A 216 0.47 5.24 12.79
N LEU A 217 -0.38 4.48 12.12
CA LEU A 217 -1.54 5.04 11.44
C LEU A 217 -2.53 5.52 12.51
N HIS A 218 -3.11 6.67 12.28
CA HIS A 218 -4.05 7.32 13.21
C HIS A 218 -5.21 7.96 12.46
N GLY A 219 -6.27 8.26 13.18
CA GLY A 219 -7.35 9.11 12.70
C GLY A 219 -7.04 10.60 12.90
N ASP A 220 -8.05 11.44 12.63
CA ASP A 220 -8.03 12.88 12.89
C ASP A 220 -9.37 13.32 13.45
N ASP A 221 -9.61 14.63 13.52
CA ASP A 221 -10.88 15.20 14.03
C ASP A 221 -12.10 14.81 13.17
N TYR A 222 -11.90 14.39 11.92
CA TYR A 222 -12.94 13.91 11.03
C TYR A 222 -13.06 12.37 11.07
N PHE A 223 -11.95 11.65 11.00
CA PHE A 223 -11.90 10.20 11.05
C PHE A 223 -11.66 9.68 12.48
N THR A 224 -12.63 9.92 13.36
CA THR A 224 -12.54 9.61 14.79
C THR A 224 -12.64 8.12 15.13
N LYS A 225 -13.11 7.28 14.19
CA LYS A 225 -13.30 5.84 14.39
C LYS A 225 -12.16 4.98 13.82
N ILE A 226 -11.14 5.59 13.24
CA ILE A 226 -10.04 4.86 12.60
C ILE A 226 -9.07 4.25 13.61
N GLU A 227 -8.71 4.97 14.68
CA GLU A 227 -7.81 4.43 15.71
C GLU A 227 -8.38 3.19 16.42
N PRO A 228 -9.65 3.15 16.86
CA PRO A 228 -10.22 1.93 17.42
C PRO A 228 -10.23 0.78 16.43
N TRP A 229 -10.41 1.07 15.14
CA TRP A 229 -10.34 0.03 14.10
C TRP A 229 -8.92 -0.51 13.93
N PHE A 230 -7.89 0.35 13.86
CA PHE A 230 -6.50 -0.10 13.80
C PHE A 230 -6.12 -0.98 15.01
N ALA A 231 -6.61 -0.66 16.20
CA ALA A 231 -6.36 -1.46 17.40
C ALA A 231 -6.92 -2.89 17.31
N MET A 232 -7.89 -3.14 16.43
CA MET A 232 -8.47 -4.47 16.19
C MET A 232 -7.73 -5.27 15.11
N LEU A 233 -6.84 -4.64 14.34
CA LEU A 233 -6.06 -5.32 13.30
C LEU A 233 -4.94 -6.14 13.95
N ASP A 234 -4.56 -7.26 13.32
CA ASP A 234 -3.52 -8.17 13.82
C ASP A 234 -2.18 -7.48 14.10
N ASN A 235 -1.80 -6.52 13.25
CA ASN A 235 -0.58 -5.73 13.41
C ASN A 235 -0.84 -4.36 14.08
N GLY A 236 -2.07 -4.09 14.51
CA GLY A 236 -2.48 -2.77 14.98
C GLY A 236 -2.24 -1.69 13.94
N ALA A 237 -1.91 -0.48 14.40
CA ALA A 237 -1.56 0.66 13.54
C ALA A 237 -0.09 0.63 13.06
N ALA A 238 0.69 -0.39 13.45
CA ALA A 238 2.12 -0.48 13.13
C ALA A 238 2.35 -0.88 11.66
N ALA A 239 3.42 -0.34 11.07
CA ALA A 239 3.84 -0.75 9.74
C ALA A 239 4.23 -2.24 9.71
N PRO A 240 3.80 -3.00 8.68
CA PRO A 240 4.07 -4.44 8.59
C PRO A 240 5.54 -4.76 8.29
N ARG A 241 6.30 -3.79 7.74
CA ARG A 241 7.72 -3.94 7.42
C ARG A 241 8.60 -3.33 8.50
N SER A 242 9.79 -3.92 8.71
CA SER A 242 10.78 -3.33 9.60
C SER A 242 11.25 -1.96 9.07
N LYS A 243 11.49 -1.02 9.98
CA LYS A 243 11.96 0.33 9.64
C LYS A 243 13.22 0.29 8.77
N SER A 244 14.18 -0.58 9.07
CA SER A 244 15.43 -0.69 8.31
C SER A 244 15.22 -1.05 6.84
N LEU A 245 14.27 -1.94 6.53
CA LEU A 245 13.93 -2.28 5.14
C LEU A 245 13.28 -1.10 4.41
N VAL A 246 12.35 -0.44 5.08
CA VAL A 246 11.67 0.73 4.49
C VAL A 246 12.69 1.84 4.21
N LEU A 247 13.61 2.12 5.13
CA LEU A 247 14.66 3.12 4.97
C LEU A 247 15.63 2.77 3.82
N GLN A 248 16.01 1.49 3.66
CA GLN A 248 16.85 1.05 2.56
C GLN A 248 16.20 1.27 1.18
N ASP A 249 14.90 0.99 1.07
CA ASP A 249 14.15 1.20 -0.17
C ASP A 249 14.02 2.70 -0.48
N ILE A 250 13.69 3.51 0.53
CA ILE A 250 13.54 4.96 0.39
C ILE A 250 14.87 5.63 0.03
N ALA A 251 15.99 5.21 0.62
CA ALA A 251 17.31 5.80 0.34
C ALA A 251 17.68 5.76 -1.16
N LYS A 252 17.14 4.80 -1.89
CA LYS A 252 17.38 4.61 -3.33
C LYS A 252 16.35 5.29 -4.22
N SER A 253 15.33 5.94 -3.68
CA SER A 253 14.22 6.49 -4.47
C SER A 253 14.68 7.47 -5.54
N PHE A 254 15.68 8.33 -5.24
CA PHE A 254 16.21 9.30 -6.19
C PHE A 254 17.33 8.75 -7.11
N ASP A 255 17.67 7.46 -6.98
CA ASP A 255 18.55 6.76 -7.94
C ASP A 255 17.79 6.28 -9.18
N TYR A 256 16.46 6.38 -9.17
CA TYR A 256 15.65 6.01 -10.32
C TYR A 256 15.99 6.87 -11.54
N PRO A 257 16.17 6.29 -12.75
CA PRO A 257 16.72 6.97 -13.93
C PRO A 257 16.04 8.29 -14.31
N ALA A 258 14.71 8.43 -14.04
CA ALA A 258 13.99 9.66 -14.35
C ALA A 258 14.59 10.90 -13.64
N PHE A 259 15.16 10.74 -12.44
CA PHE A 259 15.75 11.85 -11.66
C PHE A 259 17.12 12.27 -12.13
N THR A 260 17.74 11.57 -13.08
CA THR A 260 19.07 11.92 -13.63
C THR A 260 19.10 13.34 -14.21
N VAL A 261 17.98 13.79 -14.78
CA VAL A 261 17.85 15.14 -15.37
C VAL A 261 17.87 16.28 -14.35
N LEU A 262 17.73 15.96 -13.06
CA LEU A 262 17.80 16.92 -11.95
C LEU A 262 19.16 16.93 -11.25
N GLN A 263 20.10 16.06 -11.64
CA GLN A 263 21.43 16.03 -11.03
C GLN A 263 22.14 17.36 -11.21
N GLY A 264 22.73 17.87 -10.13
CA GLY A 264 23.38 19.18 -10.10
C GLY A 264 22.43 20.36 -9.88
N ASP A 265 21.12 20.15 -9.86
CA ASP A 265 20.17 21.18 -9.46
C ASP A 265 20.26 21.41 -7.94
N PRO A 266 20.48 22.67 -7.47
CA PRO A 266 20.67 22.96 -6.05
C PRO A 266 19.46 22.56 -5.17
N ALA A 267 18.23 22.70 -5.69
CA ALA A 267 17.01 22.32 -4.97
C ALA A 267 16.92 20.80 -4.83
N PHE A 268 17.22 20.07 -5.90
CA PHE A 268 17.24 18.60 -5.87
C PHE A 268 18.34 18.05 -4.95
N GLU A 269 19.54 18.61 -4.99
CA GLU A 269 20.63 18.19 -4.09
C GLU A 269 20.30 18.45 -2.61
N LYS A 270 19.52 19.50 -2.31
CA LYS A 270 18.98 19.72 -0.96
C LYS A 270 17.97 18.64 -0.56
N LEU A 271 17.09 18.22 -1.47
CA LEU A 271 16.14 17.12 -1.22
C LEU A 271 16.87 15.79 -1.00
N LYS A 272 17.88 15.48 -1.81
CA LYS A 272 18.73 14.29 -1.62
C LYS A 272 19.41 14.26 -0.24
N ARG A 273 19.95 15.40 0.20
CA ARG A 273 20.54 15.49 1.55
C ARG A 273 19.51 15.24 2.63
N LYS A 274 18.34 15.89 2.54
CA LYS A 274 17.25 15.69 3.50
C LYS A 274 16.79 14.23 3.53
N LEU A 275 16.65 13.58 2.37
CA LEU A 275 16.31 12.17 2.28
C LEU A 275 17.37 11.29 2.95
N LYS A 276 18.64 11.58 2.72
CA LYS A 276 19.75 10.86 3.34
C LYS A 276 19.78 11.02 4.87
N GLU A 277 19.49 12.21 5.38
CA GLU A 277 19.39 12.48 6.83
C GLU A 277 18.26 11.69 7.48
N LEU A 278 17.12 11.48 6.77
CA LEU A 278 16.00 10.68 7.23
C LEU A 278 16.32 9.17 7.26
N THR A 279 17.27 8.73 6.46
CA THR A 279 17.58 7.30 6.26
C THR A 279 18.86 6.84 6.98
N GLN A 280 19.55 7.72 7.66
CA GLN A 280 20.69 7.41 8.55
C GLN A 280 20.22 7.16 9.98
#